data_b0756909d2ccfc183951a1eacace389e
#
_entry.id   b0756909d2ccfc183951a1eacace389e
#
_cell.length_a   1.000
_cell.length_b   1.000
_cell.length_c   1.000
_cell.angle_alpha   90.00
_cell.angle_beta   90.00
_cell.angle_gamma   90.00
#
_symmetry.space_group_name_H-M   'P 1'
#
loop_
_entity.id
_entity.type
_entity.pdbx_description
1 polymer ?
#
loop_
_entity_poly.entity_id
_entity_poly.type
_entity_poly.pdbx_seq_one_letter_code
_entity_poly.pdbx_strand_id
1 'polypeptide(L)'
;VHLCLGVEGMPQASKDRYILFILNTILGGGVSSRLFQEIREKRGLVYSVYSYISSYADTGVLAVYAGTGKKKVSQVIELVLKEMRGLADMLSDVDVERAKAQLKGNLILGLESTSSRMQNIARQEMYYGRYYSPSEIIKDINSISLAQVKELAENLLSRSDTALTVLGPVNENDFKGIMG
;
A
#
# COMPACT_ATOMS: atom_id res chain seq x y z
N VAL A 1 -6.10 -19.29 -6.83
CA VAL A 1 -6.30 -18.09 -7.63
C VAL A 1 -5.48 -16.97 -7.06
N HIS A 2 -4.82 -16.24 -7.92
CA HIS A 2 -4.06 -15.04 -7.59
C HIS A 2 -4.77 -13.83 -8.17
N LEU A 3 -4.86 -12.75 -7.42
CA LEU A 3 -5.44 -11.51 -7.90
C LEU A 3 -4.57 -10.31 -7.50
N CYS A 4 -4.58 -9.31 -8.36
CA CYS A 4 -4.01 -8.00 -8.11
C CYS A 4 -5.05 -6.93 -8.44
N LEU A 5 -5.30 -6.05 -7.47
CA LEU A 5 -6.09 -4.84 -7.62
C LEU A 5 -5.14 -3.64 -7.53
N GLY A 6 -5.15 -2.77 -8.51
CA GLY A 6 -4.25 -1.63 -8.55
C GLY A 6 -4.96 -0.33 -8.88
N VAL A 7 -4.48 0.75 -8.28
CA VAL A 7 -4.82 2.13 -8.61
C VAL A 7 -3.55 2.88 -9.01
N GLU A 8 -3.70 3.97 -9.74
CA GLU A 8 -2.58 4.86 -10.02
C GLU A 8 -1.96 5.33 -8.70
N GLY A 9 -0.64 5.25 -8.60
CA GLY A 9 0.13 5.70 -7.45
C GLY A 9 0.88 7.00 -7.76
N MET A 10 2.08 7.14 -7.20
CA MET A 10 2.88 8.36 -7.33
C MET A 10 4.28 8.08 -7.87
N PRO A 11 4.86 9.05 -8.62
CA PRO A 11 6.27 9.02 -8.99
C PRO A 11 7.19 8.91 -7.77
N GLN A 12 8.37 8.33 -7.96
CA GLN A 12 9.38 8.16 -6.92
C GLN A 12 9.78 9.49 -6.26
N ALA A 13 9.84 10.58 -7.05
CA ALA A 13 10.22 11.91 -6.58
C ALA A 13 9.06 12.73 -6.00
N SER A 14 7.86 12.16 -5.84
CA SER A 14 6.71 12.85 -5.25
C SER A 14 7.03 13.36 -3.84
N LYS A 15 6.55 14.56 -3.52
CA LYS A 15 6.63 15.14 -2.16
C LYS A 15 5.79 14.34 -1.16
N ASP A 16 4.71 13.72 -1.63
CA ASP A 16 3.75 12.99 -0.80
C ASP A 16 4.09 11.49 -0.67
N ARG A 17 5.28 11.07 -1.16
CA ARG A 17 5.72 9.66 -1.11
C ARG A 17 5.65 9.03 0.28
N TYR A 18 5.97 9.79 1.33
CA TYR A 18 5.94 9.26 2.70
C TYR A 18 4.51 9.14 3.22
N ILE A 19 3.57 9.99 2.76
CA ILE A 19 2.14 9.85 3.05
C ILE A 19 1.64 8.55 2.40
N LEU A 20 2.03 8.29 1.15
CA LEU A 20 1.70 7.05 0.45
C LEU A 20 2.29 5.81 1.14
N PHE A 21 3.51 5.88 1.68
CA PHE A 21 4.10 4.77 2.45
C PHE A 21 3.34 4.50 3.74
N ILE A 22 2.90 5.54 4.47
CA ILE A 22 2.04 5.41 5.66
C ILE A 22 0.72 4.75 5.27
N LEU A 23 0.06 5.25 4.23
CA LEU A 23 -1.20 4.71 3.73
C LEU A 23 -1.07 3.23 3.37
N ASN A 24 -0.04 2.85 2.60
CA ASN A 24 0.24 1.46 2.25
C ASN A 24 0.49 0.58 3.49
N THR A 25 1.23 1.09 4.47
CA THR A 25 1.51 0.36 5.72
C THR A 25 0.22 0.05 6.47
N ILE A 26 -0.71 1.00 6.55
CA ILE A 26 -2.02 0.81 7.20
C ILE A 26 -2.90 -0.14 6.39
N LEU A 27 -2.93 0.00 5.06
CA LEU A 27 -3.78 -0.81 4.17
C LEU A 27 -3.38 -2.28 4.19
N GLY A 28 -2.11 -2.60 3.86
CA GLY A 28 -1.66 -3.98 3.66
C GLY A 28 -0.18 -4.24 3.98
N GLY A 29 0.49 -3.34 4.72
CA GLY A 29 1.94 -3.40 4.96
C GLY A 29 2.39 -4.34 6.08
N GLY A 30 1.54 -5.23 6.59
CA GLY A 30 1.92 -6.19 7.63
C GLY A 30 0.74 -6.86 8.32
N VAL A 31 1.03 -7.65 9.34
CA VAL A 31 0.02 -8.45 10.08
C VAL A 31 -1.02 -7.60 10.81
N SER A 32 -0.71 -6.38 11.19
CA SER A 32 -1.63 -5.44 11.83
C SER A 32 -2.39 -4.56 10.82
N SER A 33 -2.16 -4.73 9.52
CA SER A 33 -2.82 -3.97 8.47
C SER A 33 -4.29 -4.35 8.30
N ARG A 34 -5.08 -3.43 7.73
CA ARG A 34 -6.51 -3.61 7.51
C ARG A 34 -6.84 -4.86 6.70
N LEU A 35 -6.21 -5.02 5.53
CA LEU A 35 -6.45 -6.17 4.66
C LEU A 35 -6.14 -7.49 5.36
N PHE A 36 -5.02 -7.55 6.08
CA PHE A 36 -4.65 -8.77 6.80
C PHE A 36 -5.67 -9.10 7.89
N GLN A 37 -6.03 -8.13 8.73
CA GLN A 37 -6.97 -8.33 9.82
C GLN A 37 -8.38 -8.68 9.32
N GLU A 38 -8.90 -7.94 8.32
CA GLU A 38 -10.28 -8.11 7.88
C GLU A 38 -10.48 -9.33 6.99
N ILE A 39 -9.52 -9.67 6.12
CA ILE A 39 -9.71 -10.69 5.10
C ILE A 39 -9.08 -12.03 5.52
N ARG A 40 -7.89 -11.99 6.14
CA ARG A 40 -7.18 -13.20 6.53
C ARG A 40 -7.54 -13.65 7.94
N GLU A 41 -7.37 -12.81 8.96
CA GLU A 41 -7.55 -13.18 10.35
C GLU A 41 -9.03 -13.41 10.70
N LYS A 42 -9.88 -12.41 10.45
CA LYS A 42 -11.30 -12.50 10.86
C LYS A 42 -12.13 -13.43 9.99
N ARG A 43 -11.80 -13.59 8.69
CA ARG A 43 -12.66 -14.31 7.74
C ARG A 43 -12.01 -15.57 7.13
N GLY A 44 -10.70 -15.73 7.23
CA GLY A 44 -9.99 -16.89 6.69
C GLY A 44 -10.18 -17.08 5.17
N LEU A 45 -10.30 -15.99 4.41
CA LEU A 45 -10.65 -16.03 3.00
C LEU A 45 -9.43 -16.18 2.08
N VAL A 46 -8.24 -15.82 2.55
CA VAL A 46 -7.01 -15.77 1.76
C VAL A 46 -5.87 -16.49 2.46
N TYR A 47 -4.95 -17.03 1.68
CA TYR A 47 -3.66 -17.56 2.17
C TYR A 47 -2.66 -16.43 2.41
N SER A 48 -2.69 -15.43 1.53
CA SER A 48 -1.83 -14.26 1.59
C SER A 48 -2.60 -13.04 1.11
N VAL A 49 -2.42 -11.90 1.76
CA VAL A 49 -2.91 -10.60 1.33
C VAL A 49 -1.96 -9.52 1.81
N TYR A 50 -1.60 -8.61 0.93
CA TYR A 50 -0.76 -7.45 1.24
C TYR A 50 -0.94 -6.36 0.18
N SER A 51 -0.56 -5.14 0.51
CA SER A 51 -0.43 -4.06 -0.45
C SER A 51 1.03 -3.67 -0.65
N TYR A 52 1.33 -3.14 -1.83
CA TYR A 52 2.66 -2.68 -2.18
C TYR A 52 2.61 -1.48 -3.12
N ILE A 53 3.69 -0.74 -3.13
CA ILE A 53 3.89 0.42 -3.99
C ILE A 53 4.99 0.11 -4.99
N SER A 54 4.74 0.42 -6.26
CA SER A 54 5.77 0.47 -7.30
C SER A 54 5.81 1.88 -7.87
N SER A 55 6.88 2.62 -7.59
CA SER A 55 7.07 3.98 -8.10
C SER A 55 8.17 4.01 -9.15
N TYR A 56 7.92 4.76 -10.21
CA TYR A 56 8.81 4.98 -11.35
C TYR A 56 9.20 6.46 -11.42
N ALA A 57 9.88 6.87 -12.48
CA ALA A 57 10.32 8.26 -12.61
C ALA A 57 9.17 9.26 -12.76
N ASP A 58 8.14 8.89 -13.50
CA ASP A 58 7.01 9.73 -13.91
C ASP A 58 5.64 9.26 -13.42
N THR A 59 5.54 8.02 -12.89
CA THR A 59 4.28 7.42 -12.46
C THR A 59 4.49 6.46 -11.29
N GLY A 60 3.42 5.82 -10.82
CA GLY A 60 3.47 4.75 -9.84
C GLY A 60 2.18 3.93 -9.79
N VAL A 61 2.20 2.87 -9.00
CA VAL A 61 1.06 2.01 -8.73
C VAL A 61 1.01 1.71 -7.24
N LEU A 62 -0.16 1.82 -6.64
CA LEU A 62 -0.49 1.19 -5.36
C LEU A 62 -1.35 -0.03 -5.66
N ALA A 63 -0.86 -1.22 -5.31
CA ALA A 63 -1.55 -2.46 -5.63
C ALA A 63 -1.78 -3.32 -4.38
N VAL A 64 -2.87 -4.08 -4.41
CA VAL A 64 -3.20 -5.13 -3.44
C VAL A 64 -3.10 -6.47 -4.13
N TYR A 65 -2.30 -7.36 -3.57
CA TYR A 65 -2.25 -8.76 -3.97
C TYR A 65 -3.05 -9.60 -2.98
N ALA A 66 -3.78 -10.61 -3.49
CA ALA A 66 -4.34 -11.66 -2.67
C ALA A 66 -4.29 -13.03 -3.35
N GLY A 67 -4.00 -14.08 -2.54
CA GLY A 67 -4.04 -15.47 -2.94
C GLY A 67 -5.18 -16.21 -2.24
N THR A 68 -6.14 -16.78 -3.01
CA THR A 68 -7.36 -17.37 -2.45
C THR A 68 -7.83 -18.61 -3.22
N GLY A 69 -8.81 -19.32 -2.69
CA GLY A 69 -9.48 -20.42 -3.37
C GLY A 69 -10.53 -19.92 -4.40
N LYS A 70 -10.74 -20.68 -5.49
CA LYS A 70 -11.67 -20.33 -6.58
C LYS A 70 -13.06 -19.85 -6.08
N LYS A 71 -13.65 -20.53 -5.11
CA LYS A 71 -15.00 -20.22 -4.60
C LYS A 71 -15.09 -18.91 -3.81
N LYS A 72 -13.95 -18.33 -3.40
CA LYS A 72 -13.90 -17.15 -2.54
C LYS A 72 -13.45 -15.88 -3.28
N VAL A 73 -13.09 -15.99 -4.56
CA VAL A 73 -12.46 -14.89 -5.32
C VAL A 73 -13.33 -13.65 -5.35
N SER A 74 -14.60 -13.76 -5.74
CA SER A 74 -15.53 -12.61 -5.83
C SER A 74 -15.68 -11.91 -4.48
N GLN A 75 -15.86 -12.68 -3.41
CA GLN A 75 -15.95 -12.14 -2.05
C GLN A 75 -14.67 -11.42 -1.62
N VAL A 76 -13.49 -11.95 -1.99
CA VAL A 76 -12.19 -11.31 -1.69
C VAL A 76 -12.06 -9.99 -2.43
N ILE A 77 -12.42 -9.94 -3.73
CA ILE A 77 -12.40 -8.70 -4.53
C ILE A 77 -13.29 -7.62 -3.89
N GLU A 78 -14.54 -7.97 -3.57
CA GLU A 78 -15.49 -7.06 -2.93
C GLU A 78 -14.96 -6.50 -1.61
N LEU A 79 -14.37 -7.36 -0.77
CA LEU A 79 -13.80 -6.94 0.51
C LEU A 79 -12.58 -6.05 0.34
N VAL A 80 -11.67 -6.38 -0.60
CA VAL A 80 -10.52 -5.52 -0.90
C VAL A 80 -10.97 -4.14 -1.35
N LEU A 81 -11.91 -4.06 -2.28
CA LEU A 81 -12.48 -2.80 -2.76
C LEU A 81 -13.14 -2.02 -1.62
N LYS A 82 -13.91 -2.70 -0.77
CA LYS A 82 -14.54 -2.09 0.40
C LYS A 82 -13.51 -1.49 1.37
N GLU A 83 -12.45 -2.25 1.71
CA GLU A 83 -11.40 -1.77 2.61
C GLU A 83 -10.59 -0.63 2.00
N MET A 84 -10.34 -0.66 0.69
CA MET A 84 -9.68 0.44 -0.02
C MET A 84 -10.55 1.70 0.00
N ARG A 85 -11.79 1.63 -0.50
CA ARG A 85 -12.69 2.78 -0.64
C ARG A 85 -13.08 3.40 0.70
N GLY A 86 -13.25 2.59 1.74
CA GLY A 86 -13.63 3.05 3.08
C GLY A 86 -12.44 3.43 3.97
N LEU A 87 -11.20 3.34 3.48
CA LEU A 87 -10.02 3.51 4.34
C LEU A 87 -9.97 4.90 4.98
N ALA A 88 -10.23 5.95 4.21
CA ALA A 88 -10.16 7.34 4.69
C ALA A 88 -11.05 7.59 5.92
N ASP A 89 -12.28 7.07 5.90
CA ASP A 89 -13.24 7.23 7.01
C ASP A 89 -12.82 6.48 8.27
N MET A 90 -12.09 5.37 8.11
CA MET A 90 -11.69 4.49 9.20
C MET A 90 -10.35 4.83 9.84
N LEU A 91 -9.58 5.77 9.24
CA LEU A 91 -8.27 6.16 9.74
C LEU A 91 -8.37 6.92 11.07
N SER A 92 -7.49 6.57 12.01
CA SER A 92 -7.30 7.24 13.29
C SER A 92 -5.85 7.70 13.48
N ASP A 93 -5.62 8.63 14.43
CA ASP A 93 -4.27 9.04 14.81
C ASP A 93 -3.42 7.86 15.28
N VAL A 94 -4.02 6.89 15.97
CA VAL A 94 -3.33 5.67 16.44
C VAL A 94 -2.80 4.84 15.27
N ASP A 95 -3.56 4.73 14.17
CA ASP A 95 -3.13 3.98 12.98
C ASP A 95 -1.97 4.68 12.29
N VAL A 96 -2.04 6.01 12.17
CA VAL A 96 -0.98 6.83 11.56
C VAL A 96 0.30 6.76 12.38
N GLU A 97 0.23 6.94 13.70
CA GLU A 97 1.41 6.88 14.56
C GLU A 97 2.05 5.48 14.58
N ARG A 98 1.26 4.42 14.56
CA ARG A 98 1.76 3.04 14.44
C ARG A 98 2.48 2.82 13.11
N ALA A 99 1.90 3.29 12.00
CA ALA A 99 2.53 3.19 10.67
C ALA A 99 3.83 4.00 10.59
N LYS A 100 3.87 5.22 11.15
CA LYS A 100 5.10 6.02 11.27
C LYS A 100 6.17 5.27 12.06
N ALA A 101 5.81 4.69 13.20
CA ALA A 101 6.77 3.91 14.00
C ALA A 101 7.32 2.72 13.24
N GLN A 102 6.48 1.98 12.52
CA GLN A 102 6.88 0.86 11.67
C GLN A 102 7.82 1.30 10.54
N LEU A 103 7.50 2.38 9.83
CA LEU A 103 8.33 2.90 8.74
C LEU A 103 9.71 3.35 9.24
N LYS A 104 9.76 4.05 10.37
CA LYS A 104 11.03 4.47 11.00
C LYS A 104 11.87 3.26 11.42
N GLY A 105 11.24 2.25 12.03
CA GLY A 105 11.89 1.00 12.40
C GLY A 105 12.49 0.29 11.18
N ASN A 106 11.71 0.13 10.12
CA ASN A 106 12.17 -0.49 8.87
C ASN A 106 13.32 0.30 8.21
N LEU A 107 13.26 1.63 8.24
CA LEU A 107 14.33 2.49 7.73
C LEU A 107 15.65 2.22 8.48
N ILE A 108 15.63 2.24 9.82
CA ILE A 108 16.84 2.03 10.64
C ILE A 108 17.39 0.63 10.42
N LEU A 109 16.56 -0.41 10.52
CA LEU A 109 16.99 -1.80 10.30
C LEU A 109 17.53 -2.02 8.87
N GLY A 110 16.93 -1.39 7.87
CA GLY A 110 17.39 -1.46 6.48
C GLY A 110 18.79 -0.85 6.27
N LEU A 111 19.22 0.08 7.13
CA LEU A 111 20.53 0.72 7.06
C LEU A 111 21.66 -0.07 7.72
N GLU A 112 21.36 -1.14 8.44
CA GLU A 112 22.38 -2.03 9.02
C GLU A 112 23.12 -2.82 7.93
N SER A 113 22.43 -3.17 6.82
CA SER A 113 23.05 -3.83 5.67
C SER A 113 23.82 -2.82 4.81
N THR A 114 25.11 -3.06 4.62
CA THR A 114 25.98 -2.24 3.75
C THR A 114 25.48 -2.23 2.30
N SER A 115 25.01 -3.37 1.79
CA SER A 115 24.43 -3.48 0.44
C SER A 115 23.15 -2.66 0.32
N SER A 116 22.25 -2.74 1.29
CA SER A 116 21.02 -1.95 1.29
C SER A 116 21.31 -0.45 1.38
N ARG A 117 22.31 -0.07 2.20
CA ARG A 117 22.76 1.32 2.33
C ARG A 117 23.33 1.85 1.01
N MET A 118 24.18 1.08 0.34
CA MET A 118 24.73 1.41 -0.98
C MET A 118 23.62 1.61 -2.02
N GLN A 119 22.69 0.66 -2.12
CA GLN A 119 21.57 0.75 -3.06
C GLN A 119 20.66 1.96 -2.76
N ASN A 120 20.44 2.27 -1.49
CA ASN A 120 19.63 3.42 -1.09
C ASN A 120 20.28 4.74 -1.51
N ILE A 121 21.59 4.89 -1.29
CA ILE A 121 22.35 6.08 -1.71
C ILE A 121 22.28 6.23 -3.23
N ALA A 122 22.56 5.16 -3.99
CA ALA A 122 22.52 5.19 -5.44
C ALA A 122 21.12 5.56 -5.98
N ARG A 123 20.07 4.97 -5.40
CA ARG A 123 18.68 5.28 -5.75
C ARG A 123 18.34 6.73 -5.46
N GLN A 124 18.75 7.26 -4.32
CA GLN A 124 18.49 8.65 -3.96
C GLN A 124 19.18 9.61 -4.93
N GLU A 125 20.42 9.35 -5.31
CA GLU A 125 21.13 10.15 -6.31
C GLU A 125 20.40 10.11 -7.67
N MET A 126 20.01 8.90 -8.12
CA MET A 126 19.35 8.74 -9.42
C MET A 126 17.98 9.45 -9.51
N TYR A 127 17.18 9.42 -8.45
CA TYR A 127 15.82 9.97 -8.49
C TYR A 127 15.69 11.39 -7.97
N TYR A 128 16.58 11.80 -7.04
CA TYR A 128 16.46 13.09 -6.37
C TYR A 128 17.65 14.02 -6.61
N GLY A 129 18.76 13.52 -7.20
CA GLY A 129 19.98 14.28 -7.37
C GLY A 129 20.64 14.69 -6.06
N ARG A 130 20.27 14.04 -4.93
CA ARG A 130 20.85 14.30 -3.61
C ARG A 130 20.62 13.14 -2.65
N TYR A 131 21.45 13.09 -1.62
CA TYR A 131 21.25 12.20 -0.49
C TYR A 131 20.40 12.86 0.61
N TYR A 132 19.41 12.13 1.11
CA TYR A 132 18.63 12.45 2.29
C TYR A 132 19.14 11.63 3.47
N SER A 133 19.57 12.28 4.54
CA SER A 133 19.98 11.58 5.76
C SER A 133 18.79 10.87 6.41
N PRO A 134 19.04 9.80 7.19
CA PRO A 134 17.97 9.14 7.95
C PRO A 134 17.20 10.09 8.87
N SER A 135 17.88 11.08 9.45
CA SER A 135 17.26 12.09 10.30
C SER A 135 16.32 13.02 9.54
N GLU A 136 16.65 13.41 8.30
CA GLU A 136 15.75 14.17 7.43
C GLU A 136 14.51 13.35 7.09
N ILE A 137 14.68 12.09 6.69
CA ILE A 137 13.56 11.19 6.36
C ILE A 137 12.65 10.99 7.59
N ILE A 138 13.20 10.78 8.76
CA ILE A 138 12.44 10.63 10.01
C ILE A 138 11.68 11.92 10.35
N LYS A 139 12.28 13.08 10.14
CA LYS A 139 11.61 14.38 10.34
C LYS A 139 10.42 14.53 9.39
N ASP A 140 10.59 14.19 8.11
CA ASP A 140 9.51 14.24 7.13
C ASP A 140 8.37 13.29 7.50
N ILE A 141 8.67 12.04 7.87
CA ILE A 141 7.66 11.07 8.32
C ILE A 141 6.92 11.60 9.56
N ASN A 142 7.61 12.18 10.53
CA ASN A 142 6.99 12.68 11.75
C ASN A 142 6.06 13.87 11.49
N SER A 143 6.34 14.70 10.49
CA SER A 143 5.54 15.89 10.16
C SER A 143 4.19 15.57 9.53
N ILE A 144 3.95 14.35 9.09
CA ILE A 144 2.71 13.95 8.41
C ILE A 144 1.57 13.88 9.43
N SER A 145 0.44 14.52 9.10
CA SER A 145 -0.78 14.51 9.91
C SER A 145 -1.80 13.47 9.43
N LEU A 146 -2.74 13.10 10.30
CA LEU A 146 -3.89 12.28 9.93
C LEU A 146 -4.68 12.89 8.76
N ALA A 147 -4.87 14.21 8.75
CA ALA A 147 -5.61 14.88 7.68
C ALA A 147 -4.98 14.67 6.30
N GLN A 148 -3.65 14.76 6.19
CA GLN A 148 -2.94 14.49 4.93
C GLN A 148 -3.07 13.04 4.48
N VAL A 149 -3.06 12.08 5.40
CA VAL A 149 -3.23 10.65 5.06
C VAL A 149 -4.67 10.38 4.60
N LYS A 150 -5.67 10.99 5.23
CA LYS A 150 -7.08 10.90 4.81
C LYS A 150 -7.30 11.49 3.43
N GLU A 151 -6.82 12.69 3.19
CA GLU A 151 -6.92 13.37 1.89
C GLU A 151 -6.30 12.52 0.78
N LEU A 152 -5.12 11.94 1.01
CA LEU A 152 -4.49 11.06 0.04
C LEU A 152 -5.29 9.78 -0.18
N ALA A 153 -5.83 9.17 0.89
CA ALA A 153 -6.68 7.98 0.78
C ALA A 153 -7.94 8.25 -0.05
N GLU A 154 -8.62 9.36 0.18
CA GLU A 154 -9.77 9.80 -0.60
C GLU A 154 -9.41 9.98 -2.08
N ASN A 155 -8.32 10.68 -2.35
CA ASN A 155 -7.88 10.98 -3.72
C ASN A 155 -7.45 9.75 -4.51
N LEU A 156 -6.82 8.76 -3.88
CA LEU A 156 -6.29 7.58 -4.57
C LEU A 156 -7.26 6.39 -4.55
N LEU A 157 -7.91 6.13 -3.42
CA LEU A 157 -8.63 4.87 -3.21
C LEU A 157 -10.14 4.96 -3.45
N SER A 158 -10.71 6.17 -3.45
CA SER A 158 -12.14 6.38 -3.74
C SER A 158 -12.45 6.45 -5.24
N ARG A 159 -11.41 6.49 -6.09
CA ARG A 159 -11.58 6.54 -7.55
C ARG A 159 -12.16 5.25 -8.10
N SER A 160 -12.95 5.38 -9.18
CA SER A 160 -13.50 4.24 -9.93
C SER A 160 -12.45 3.51 -10.76
N ASP A 161 -11.31 4.14 -11.05
CA ASP A 161 -10.29 3.64 -11.97
C ASP A 161 -9.37 2.62 -11.28
N THR A 162 -9.95 1.46 -10.96
CA THR A 162 -9.22 0.33 -10.38
C THR A 162 -9.00 -0.73 -11.44
N ALA A 163 -7.74 -1.12 -11.67
CA ALA A 163 -7.39 -2.24 -12.53
C ALA A 163 -7.42 -3.55 -11.74
N LEU A 164 -8.02 -4.59 -12.31
CA LEU A 164 -8.05 -5.94 -11.75
C LEU A 164 -7.36 -6.92 -12.70
N THR A 165 -6.43 -7.70 -12.18
CA THR A 165 -5.85 -8.86 -12.86
C THR A 165 -6.08 -10.10 -12.02
N VAL A 166 -6.60 -11.17 -12.64
CA VAL A 166 -6.86 -12.46 -11.98
C VAL A 166 -6.20 -13.60 -12.76
N LEU A 167 -5.45 -14.42 -12.06
CA LEU A 167 -4.81 -15.62 -12.61
C LEU A 167 -5.31 -16.87 -11.88
N GLY A 168 -5.97 -17.77 -12.61
CA GLY A 168 -6.49 -19.03 -12.07
C GLY A 168 -7.62 -19.63 -12.89
N PRO A 169 -8.22 -20.73 -12.44
CA PRO A 169 -9.31 -21.41 -13.13
C PRO A 169 -10.66 -20.72 -12.89
N VAL A 170 -10.78 -19.46 -13.31
CA VAL A 170 -11.95 -18.58 -13.17
C VAL A 170 -12.31 -17.98 -14.50
N ASN A 171 -13.54 -17.48 -14.66
CA ASN A 171 -14.02 -16.81 -15.86
C ASN A 171 -14.24 -15.33 -15.59
N GLU A 172 -14.07 -14.50 -16.60
CA GLU A 172 -14.33 -13.05 -16.52
C GLU A 172 -15.75 -12.74 -16.03
N ASN A 173 -16.73 -13.56 -16.41
CA ASN A 173 -18.12 -13.42 -15.99
C ASN A 173 -18.31 -13.55 -14.47
N ASP A 174 -17.39 -14.22 -13.77
CA ASP A 174 -17.43 -14.35 -12.30
C ASP A 174 -17.23 -13.01 -11.58
N PHE A 175 -16.77 -11.98 -12.30
CA PHE A 175 -16.41 -10.65 -11.76
C PHE A 175 -17.21 -9.51 -12.38
N LYS A 176 -18.05 -9.76 -13.40
CA LYS A 176 -18.92 -8.75 -14.00
C LYS A 176 -19.87 -8.19 -12.95
N GLY A 177 -19.85 -6.87 -12.76
CA GLY A 177 -20.63 -6.15 -11.78
C GLY A 177 -19.95 -5.87 -10.43
N ILE A 178 -18.74 -6.43 -10.18
CA ILE A 178 -17.99 -6.10 -8.95
C ILE A 178 -17.14 -4.84 -9.15
N MET A 179 -16.67 -4.60 -10.39
CA MET A 179 -15.79 -3.51 -10.77
C MET A 179 -16.52 -2.28 -11.32
N GLY A 180 -17.84 -2.31 -11.33
CA GLY A 180 -18.69 -1.21 -11.81
C GLY A 180 -18.94 -0.13 -10.78
#